data_00b00ac6be3f52c48bf02e84be34c213
#
_entry.id   00b00ac6be3f52c48bf02e84be34c213
#
_cell.length_a   1.000
_cell.length_b   1.000
_cell.length_c   1.000
_cell.angle_alpha   90.00
_cell.angle_beta   90.00
_cell.angle_gamma   90.00
#
_symmetry.space_group_name_H-M   'P 1'
#
loop_
_entity.id
_entity.type
_entity.pdbx_description
1 polymer ?
#
loop_
_entity_poly.entity_id
_entity_poly.type
_entity_poly.pdbx_seq_one_letter_code
_entity_poly.pdbx_strand_id
1 'polypeptide(L)'
;MFDVSKLGERIKHHRIKAGLSQSALGEKLNVSFQAVSSWETGDCLPDLQNLYTLATIFGVSMESLLSHDEDAEKILIAIDGGGTKTEVALFTQSGHILKNFKLKGTNATTIGIDNALEIHSSAIELCLKENKNVSGVFIGCAGGYLDEIKNSLNKKFPQLVIFVESDALNAFSSADADVALICGTGSILLRKEKEKYICKGGWGHKIGDPASAYNFGLQVMRNAFAYEDGLNASELMYVLLEEKIGPIRNMHDFKDKTVSKIASFASIVFAAYKLGDSFASSIIDCEICELSKIIRVTANMGERIVLCGGIIEHYKEIVLPALENQLGEYVNFVLPKLPPIYGAARECMCKLGIKCDEGFESVFEKDYKALLSTINN
;
A
#
# COMPACT_ATOMS: atom_id res chain seq x y z
N MET A 1 25.43 -22.38 18.85
CA MET A 1 25.37 -23.60 19.69
C MET A 1 23.91 -24.04 19.63
N PHE A 2 23.64 -25.31 19.36
CA PHE A 2 22.25 -25.82 19.26
C PHE A 2 21.55 -25.72 20.63
N ASP A 3 20.38 -25.05 20.66
CA ASP A 3 19.64 -24.83 21.91
C ASP A 3 18.58 -25.93 22.07
N VAL A 4 18.81 -26.81 23.00
CA VAL A 4 17.96 -27.98 23.26
C VAL A 4 16.59 -27.58 23.81
N SER A 5 16.51 -26.53 24.61
CA SER A 5 15.25 -26.05 25.19
C SER A 5 14.30 -25.54 24.11
N LYS A 6 14.84 -24.86 23.12
CA LYS A 6 14.06 -24.35 21.98
C LYS A 6 13.54 -25.45 21.05
N LEU A 7 14.29 -26.56 20.88
CA LEU A 7 13.76 -27.72 20.19
C LEU A 7 12.56 -28.31 20.93
N GLY A 8 12.66 -28.42 22.27
CA GLY A 8 11.57 -28.90 23.11
C GLY A 8 10.31 -28.07 23.00
N GLU A 9 10.43 -26.73 23.00
CA GLU A 9 9.32 -25.82 22.81
C GLU A 9 8.66 -25.98 21.44
N ARG A 10 9.43 -26.21 20.37
CA ARG A 10 8.88 -26.47 19.02
C ARG A 10 8.15 -27.79 18.93
N ILE A 11 8.70 -28.84 19.50
CA ILE A 11 8.01 -30.15 19.58
C ILE A 11 6.66 -29.98 20.28
N LYS A 12 6.62 -29.28 21.42
CA LYS A 12 5.40 -28.96 22.16
C LYS A 12 4.42 -28.15 21.34
N HIS A 13 4.89 -27.12 20.65
CA HIS A 13 4.07 -26.26 19.78
C HIS A 13 3.39 -27.08 18.67
N HIS A 14 4.17 -27.85 17.90
CA HIS A 14 3.65 -28.67 16.81
C HIS A 14 2.69 -29.76 17.31
N ARG A 15 2.98 -30.38 18.46
CA ARG A 15 2.08 -31.35 19.08
C ARG A 15 0.72 -30.74 19.42
N ILE A 16 0.71 -29.57 20.07
CA ILE A 16 -0.53 -28.86 20.42
C ILE A 16 -1.30 -28.47 19.16
N LYS A 17 -0.62 -27.96 18.15
CA LYS A 17 -1.20 -27.61 16.85
C LYS A 17 -1.81 -28.82 16.13
N ALA A 18 -1.21 -29.99 16.29
CA ALA A 18 -1.76 -31.27 15.77
C ALA A 18 -2.88 -31.85 16.65
N GLY A 19 -3.26 -31.19 17.74
CA GLY A 19 -4.32 -31.66 18.65
C GLY A 19 -3.94 -32.91 19.46
N LEU A 20 -2.65 -33.19 19.64
CA LEU A 20 -2.18 -34.41 20.29
C LEU A 20 -1.83 -34.16 21.78
N SER A 21 -2.20 -35.12 22.67
CA SER A 21 -1.63 -35.20 24.01
C SER A 21 -0.18 -35.73 23.96
N GLN A 22 0.61 -35.54 25.02
CA GLN A 22 1.95 -36.15 25.11
C GLN A 22 1.88 -37.70 25.02
N SER A 23 0.87 -38.34 25.62
CA SER A 23 0.64 -39.75 25.51
C SER A 23 0.29 -40.19 24.08
N ALA A 24 -0.59 -39.45 23.40
CA ALA A 24 -0.97 -39.76 22.02
C ALA A 24 0.20 -39.59 21.04
N LEU A 25 1.07 -38.63 21.29
CA LEU A 25 2.30 -38.46 20.50
C LEU A 25 3.30 -39.59 20.80
N GLY A 26 3.42 -39.98 22.09
CA GLY A 26 4.28 -41.09 22.50
C GLY A 26 3.86 -42.42 21.84
N GLU A 27 2.55 -42.72 21.78
CA GLU A 27 2.01 -43.90 21.09
C GLU A 27 2.37 -43.91 19.60
N LYS A 28 2.22 -42.75 18.92
CA LYS A 28 2.60 -42.63 17.50
C LYS A 28 4.07 -42.82 17.20
N LEU A 29 4.93 -42.49 18.19
CA LEU A 29 6.39 -42.60 18.12
C LEU A 29 6.92 -43.92 18.72
N ASN A 30 6.04 -44.71 19.31
CA ASN A 30 6.39 -45.93 20.08
C ASN A 30 7.39 -45.62 21.22
N VAL A 31 7.16 -44.54 21.94
CA VAL A 31 7.93 -44.11 23.12
C VAL A 31 6.97 -43.79 24.29
N SER A 32 7.54 -43.69 25.50
CA SER A 32 6.74 -43.30 26.66
C SER A 32 6.35 -41.81 26.63
N PHE A 33 5.26 -41.44 27.32
CA PHE A 33 4.90 -40.03 27.49
C PHE A 33 5.98 -39.24 28.24
N GLN A 34 6.75 -39.90 29.15
CA GLN A 34 7.85 -39.30 29.83
C GLN A 34 8.98 -38.88 28.89
N ALA A 35 9.25 -39.68 27.84
CA ALA A 35 10.23 -39.32 26.81
C ALA A 35 9.79 -38.06 26.06
N VAL A 36 8.53 -38.00 25.66
CA VAL A 36 7.95 -36.80 25.00
C VAL A 36 8.03 -35.60 25.95
N SER A 37 7.66 -35.76 27.21
CA SER A 37 7.77 -34.69 28.22
C SER A 37 9.20 -34.20 28.40
N SER A 38 10.17 -35.11 28.50
CA SER A 38 11.58 -34.78 28.62
C SER A 38 12.17 -34.07 27.40
N TRP A 39 11.66 -34.38 26.20
CA TRP A 39 12.02 -33.64 25.00
C TRP A 39 11.44 -32.21 25.02
N GLU A 40 10.17 -32.06 25.44
CA GLU A 40 9.46 -30.76 25.48
C GLU A 40 10.04 -29.84 26.60
N THR A 41 10.60 -30.36 27.66
CA THR A 41 11.27 -29.56 28.70
C THR A 41 12.75 -29.29 28.40
N GLY A 42 13.30 -29.95 27.36
CA GLY A 42 14.70 -29.79 26.98
C GLY A 42 15.67 -30.60 27.85
N ASP A 43 15.18 -31.53 28.67
CA ASP A 43 16.01 -32.37 29.52
C ASP A 43 16.80 -33.41 28.71
N CYS A 44 16.29 -33.84 27.57
CA CYS A 44 17.00 -34.68 26.62
C CYS A 44 16.55 -34.41 25.18
N LEU A 45 17.34 -34.87 24.20
CA LEU A 45 17.02 -34.78 22.78
C LEU A 45 16.39 -36.07 22.28
N PRO A 46 15.41 -35.98 21.36
CA PRO A 46 15.03 -37.13 20.54
C PRO A 46 16.23 -37.61 19.72
N ASP A 47 16.32 -38.89 19.48
CA ASP A 47 17.26 -39.44 18.53
C ASP A 47 16.87 -39.07 17.09
N LEU A 48 17.73 -39.35 16.14
CA LEU A 48 17.54 -38.97 14.71
C LEU A 48 16.28 -39.62 14.09
N GLN A 49 15.98 -40.88 14.51
CA GLN A 49 14.79 -41.58 14.01
C GLN A 49 13.51 -40.96 14.55
N ASN A 50 13.47 -40.57 15.81
CA ASN A 50 12.35 -39.91 16.45
C ASN A 50 12.17 -38.49 15.87
N LEU A 51 13.26 -37.74 15.60
CA LEU A 51 13.19 -36.43 14.93
C LEU A 51 12.56 -36.54 13.54
N TYR A 52 12.97 -37.53 12.74
CA TYR A 52 12.40 -37.78 11.41
C TYR A 52 10.89 -38.10 11.50
N THR A 53 10.52 -38.96 12.45
CA THR A 53 9.12 -39.36 12.65
C THR A 53 8.28 -38.20 13.17
N LEU A 54 8.81 -37.37 14.08
CA LEU A 54 8.18 -36.13 14.54
C LEU A 54 7.90 -35.17 13.38
N ALA A 55 8.90 -34.90 12.54
CA ALA A 55 8.75 -34.06 11.35
C ALA A 55 7.64 -34.58 10.42
N THR A 56 7.58 -35.90 10.21
CA THR A 56 6.55 -36.57 9.41
C THR A 56 5.16 -36.43 10.02
N ILE A 57 5.02 -36.67 11.34
CA ILE A 57 3.73 -36.54 12.05
C ILE A 57 3.21 -35.10 12.02
N PHE A 58 4.09 -34.14 12.13
CA PHE A 58 3.75 -32.71 12.14
C PHE A 58 3.59 -32.12 10.74
N GLY A 59 4.00 -32.85 9.68
CA GLY A 59 3.94 -32.37 8.29
C GLY A 59 4.92 -31.24 8.01
N VAL A 60 6.09 -31.22 8.70
CA VAL A 60 7.15 -30.23 8.54
C VAL A 60 8.47 -30.87 8.08
N SER A 61 9.43 -30.08 7.58
CA SER A 61 10.76 -30.62 7.29
C SER A 61 11.57 -30.82 8.58
N MET A 62 12.55 -31.73 8.58
CA MET A 62 13.48 -31.87 9.70
C MET A 62 14.27 -30.59 9.96
N GLU A 63 14.63 -29.86 8.89
CA GLU A 63 15.27 -28.56 9.00
C GLU A 63 14.39 -27.56 9.76
N SER A 64 13.10 -27.46 9.45
CA SER A 64 12.14 -26.62 10.15
C SER A 64 12.00 -27.01 11.62
N LEU A 65 12.02 -28.30 11.94
CA LEU A 65 11.95 -28.76 13.32
C LEU A 65 13.26 -28.46 14.11
N LEU A 66 14.41 -28.48 13.45
CA LEU A 66 15.73 -28.29 14.06
C LEU A 66 16.22 -26.84 13.97
N SER A 67 15.79 -26.06 12.98
CA SER A 67 16.26 -24.70 12.76
C SER A 67 15.62 -23.70 13.73
N HIS A 68 16.36 -22.66 14.02
CA HIS A 68 15.87 -21.49 14.76
C HIS A 68 14.89 -20.62 13.94
N ASP A 69 14.53 -21.05 12.70
CA ASP A 69 13.92 -20.15 11.72
C ASP A 69 12.43 -19.83 11.93
N GLU A 70 11.70 -20.56 12.81
CA GLU A 70 10.33 -20.14 13.17
C GLU A 70 10.32 -18.97 14.18
N ASP A 71 11.39 -18.79 14.97
CA ASP A 71 11.57 -17.65 15.88
C ASP A 71 12.48 -16.55 15.28
N ALA A 72 13.10 -16.79 14.14
CA ALA A 72 13.86 -15.76 13.45
C ALA A 72 12.88 -14.71 12.91
N GLU A 73 13.04 -13.49 13.38
CA GLU A 73 12.24 -12.36 12.95
C GLU A 73 12.26 -12.25 11.42
N LYS A 74 11.12 -12.46 10.77
CA LYS A 74 11.01 -12.43 9.31
C LYS A 74 11.26 -11.02 8.79
N ILE A 75 12.11 -10.92 7.78
CA ILE A 75 12.42 -9.67 7.10
C ILE A 75 11.64 -9.64 5.79
N LEU A 76 10.98 -8.53 5.55
CA LEU A 76 10.00 -8.35 4.50
C LEU A 76 10.29 -7.07 3.70
N ILE A 77 9.83 -7.03 2.47
CA ILE A 77 9.88 -5.84 1.62
C ILE A 77 8.46 -5.41 1.29
N ALA A 78 8.16 -4.15 1.54
CA ALA A 78 6.96 -3.48 1.06
C ALA A 78 7.33 -2.42 0.02
N ILE A 79 6.54 -2.32 -1.05
CA ILE A 79 6.73 -1.32 -2.12
C ILE A 79 5.37 -0.66 -2.39
N ASP A 80 5.35 0.67 -2.26
CA ASP A 80 4.23 1.52 -2.67
C ASP A 80 4.59 2.24 -3.97
N GLY A 81 4.15 1.68 -5.09
CA GLY A 81 4.49 2.11 -6.44
C GLY A 81 3.46 3.05 -7.04
N GLY A 82 3.57 4.34 -6.77
CA GLY A 82 2.67 5.37 -7.30
C GLY A 82 3.07 5.94 -8.67
N GLY A 83 2.27 6.88 -9.16
CA GLY A 83 2.49 7.52 -10.47
C GLY A 83 3.71 8.43 -10.51
N THR A 84 4.05 9.10 -9.41
CA THR A 84 5.14 10.09 -9.34
C THR A 84 6.35 9.63 -8.55
N LYS A 85 6.13 8.80 -7.55
CA LYS A 85 7.16 8.24 -6.65
C LYS A 85 6.84 6.79 -6.33
N THR A 86 7.87 6.03 -5.99
CA THR A 86 7.78 4.68 -5.42
C THR A 86 8.49 4.70 -4.08
N GLU A 87 7.80 4.32 -3.02
CA GLU A 87 8.38 4.21 -1.68
C GLU A 87 8.64 2.73 -1.36
N VAL A 88 9.78 2.45 -0.72
CA VAL A 88 10.24 1.09 -0.41
C VAL A 88 10.60 1.00 1.05
N ALA A 89 10.11 -0.01 1.74
CA ALA A 89 10.47 -0.33 3.11
C ALA A 89 10.98 -1.78 3.20
N LEU A 90 12.19 -1.95 3.73
CA LEU A 90 12.69 -3.21 4.25
C LEU A 90 12.39 -3.21 5.75
N PHE A 91 11.62 -4.16 6.24
CA PHE A 91 11.11 -4.15 7.59
C PHE A 91 11.03 -5.54 8.20
N THR A 92 10.92 -5.62 9.52
CA THR A 92 10.77 -6.87 10.26
C THR A 92 9.30 -7.16 10.56
N GLN A 93 8.97 -8.40 10.84
CA GLN A 93 7.60 -8.78 11.20
C GLN A 93 7.08 -8.09 12.48
N SER A 94 7.97 -7.60 13.35
CA SER A 94 7.62 -6.79 14.53
C SER A 94 7.39 -5.31 14.21
N GLY A 95 7.62 -4.87 12.96
CA GLY A 95 7.38 -3.50 12.50
C GLY A 95 8.60 -2.59 12.46
N HIS A 96 9.80 -3.07 12.83
CA HIS A 96 11.01 -2.26 12.74
C HIS A 96 11.39 -2.01 11.27
N ILE A 97 11.63 -0.75 10.91
CA ILE A 97 12.07 -0.36 9.57
C ILE A 97 13.60 -0.40 9.52
N LEU A 98 14.14 -1.38 8.80
CA LEU A 98 15.58 -1.54 8.61
C LEU A 98 16.12 -0.58 7.54
N LYS A 99 15.31 -0.28 6.52
CA LYS A 99 15.64 0.66 5.45
C LYS A 99 14.36 1.23 4.84
N ASN A 100 14.35 2.53 4.57
CA ASN A 100 13.30 3.19 3.79
C ASN A 100 13.96 4.12 2.78
N PHE A 101 13.46 4.11 1.53
CA PHE A 101 13.95 4.99 0.48
C PHE A 101 12.90 5.21 -0.61
N LYS A 102 13.12 6.22 -1.45
CA LYS A 102 12.21 6.59 -2.54
C LYS A 102 12.90 6.48 -3.89
N LEU A 103 12.16 6.00 -4.88
CA LEU A 103 12.53 5.91 -6.28
C LEU A 103 11.53 6.68 -7.15
N LYS A 104 11.79 6.75 -8.46
CA LYS A 104 10.84 7.31 -9.45
C LYS A 104 9.54 6.51 -9.45
N GLY A 105 8.45 7.13 -9.93
CA GLY A 105 7.15 6.47 -10.05
C GLY A 105 7.20 5.24 -10.97
N THR A 106 6.34 4.26 -10.68
CA THR A 106 6.29 2.95 -11.36
C THR A 106 4.95 2.68 -12.02
N ASN A 107 4.16 3.73 -12.34
CA ASN A 107 2.93 3.52 -13.10
C ASN A 107 3.24 3.04 -14.53
N ALA A 108 3.09 1.74 -14.77
CA ALA A 108 3.45 1.08 -16.01
C ALA A 108 2.65 1.61 -17.24
N THR A 109 1.44 2.12 -17.02
CA THR A 109 0.64 2.76 -18.08
C THR A 109 1.28 4.07 -18.56
N THR A 110 2.02 4.76 -17.69
CA THR A 110 2.62 6.06 -18.00
C THR A 110 4.06 5.93 -18.50
N ILE A 111 4.89 5.10 -17.86
CA ILE A 111 6.33 5.00 -18.15
C ILE A 111 6.70 3.77 -18.99
N GLY A 112 5.74 2.89 -19.26
CA GLY A 112 5.97 1.58 -19.89
C GLY A 112 6.35 0.50 -18.89
N ILE A 113 6.02 -0.74 -19.24
CA ILE A 113 6.22 -1.90 -18.38
C ILE A 113 7.70 -2.18 -18.09
N ASP A 114 8.58 -2.03 -19.08
CA ASP A 114 10.01 -2.32 -18.92
C ASP A 114 10.68 -1.40 -17.91
N ASN A 115 10.36 -0.08 -17.96
CA ASN A 115 10.86 0.88 -16.99
C ASN A 115 10.31 0.61 -15.58
N ALA A 116 9.03 0.25 -15.46
CA ALA A 116 8.44 -0.11 -14.18
C ALA A 116 9.11 -1.36 -13.57
N LEU A 117 9.36 -2.39 -14.39
CA LEU A 117 10.06 -3.60 -14.00
C LEU A 117 11.51 -3.34 -13.57
N GLU A 118 12.22 -2.45 -14.26
CA GLU A 118 13.58 -2.06 -13.88
C GLU A 118 13.61 -1.40 -12.49
N ILE A 119 12.68 -0.47 -12.23
CA ILE A 119 12.60 0.22 -10.94
C ILE A 119 12.24 -0.76 -9.81
N HIS A 120 11.23 -1.62 -10.00
CA HIS A 120 10.85 -2.62 -9.00
C HIS A 120 11.98 -3.62 -8.74
N SER A 121 12.66 -4.08 -9.80
CA SER A 121 13.82 -4.97 -9.66
C SER A 121 14.94 -4.32 -8.86
N SER A 122 15.27 -3.07 -9.18
CA SER A 122 16.30 -2.29 -8.47
C SER A 122 15.93 -2.09 -7.00
N ALA A 123 14.65 -1.85 -6.70
CA ALA A 123 14.15 -1.74 -5.32
C ALA A 123 14.42 -3.02 -4.52
N ILE A 124 14.07 -4.18 -5.07
CA ILE A 124 14.30 -5.49 -4.45
C ILE A 124 15.81 -5.74 -4.26
N GLU A 125 16.61 -5.51 -5.30
CA GLU A 125 18.08 -5.71 -5.25
C GLU A 125 18.75 -4.84 -4.19
N LEU A 126 18.30 -3.57 -4.03
CA LEU A 126 18.82 -2.68 -2.99
C LEU A 126 18.48 -3.17 -1.58
N CYS A 127 17.31 -3.78 -1.39
CA CYS A 127 16.95 -4.42 -0.12
C CYS A 127 17.76 -5.70 0.14
N LEU A 128 17.95 -6.55 -0.88
CA LEU A 128 18.71 -7.80 -0.77
C LEU A 128 20.22 -7.57 -0.53
N LYS A 129 20.76 -6.40 -0.87
CA LYS A 129 22.13 -6.02 -0.50
C LYS A 129 22.27 -5.77 0.99
N GLU A 130 21.24 -5.24 1.64
CA GLU A 130 21.21 -5.01 3.09
C GLU A 130 20.94 -6.30 3.85
N ASN A 131 20.00 -7.11 3.37
CA ASN A 131 19.67 -8.38 3.99
C ASN A 131 19.28 -9.44 2.95
N LYS A 132 19.99 -10.56 2.94
CA LYS A 132 19.75 -11.67 2.00
C LYS A 132 18.59 -12.58 2.41
N ASN A 133 18.18 -12.54 3.68
CA ASN A 133 17.17 -13.43 4.27
C ASN A 133 15.77 -12.80 4.23
N VAL A 134 15.37 -12.27 3.07
CA VAL A 134 14.02 -11.73 2.88
C VAL A 134 13.03 -12.87 2.66
N SER A 135 11.96 -12.92 3.45
CA SER A 135 10.93 -13.96 3.40
C SER A 135 9.82 -13.69 2.38
N GLY A 136 9.60 -12.42 2.03
CA GLY A 136 8.57 -12.07 1.05
C GLY A 136 8.58 -10.60 0.66
N VAL A 137 7.93 -10.33 -0.47
CA VAL A 137 7.82 -8.99 -1.07
C VAL A 137 6.37 -8.74 -1.43
N PHE A 138 5.86 -7.57 -1.07
CA PHE A 138 4.58 -7.07 -1.54
C PHE A 138 4.80 -5.76 -2.31
N ILE A 139 4.18 -5.66 -3.47
CA ILE A 139 4.23 -4.49 -4.35
C ILE A 139 2.80 -4.05 -4.64
N GLY A 140 2.41 -2.90 -4.11
CA GLY A 140 1.23 -2.19 -4.56
C GLY A 140 1.64 -1.27 -5.71
N CYS A 141 1.15 -1.52 -6.91
CA CYS A 141 1.60 -0.86 -8.14
C CYS A 141 0.46 -0.10 -8.80
N ALA A 142 0.70 1.17 -9.13
CA ALA A 142 -0.23 1.97 -9.93
C ALA A 142 -0.20 1.53 -11.40
N GLY A 143 -1.37 1.58 -12.04
CA GLY A 143 -1.54 1.24 -13.45
C GLY A 143 -1.84 -0.24 -13.67
N GLY A 144 -1.85 -0.67 -14.93
CA GLY A 144 -2.11 -2.05 -15.32
C GLY A 144 -0.87 -2.94 -15.29
N TYR A 145 -0.98 -4.11 -15.95
CA TYR A 145 0.12 -5.05 -16.16
C TYR A 145 0.59 -5.78 -14.89
N LEU A 146 -0.27 -5.92 -13.87
CA LEU A 146 0.10 -6.51 -12.59
C LEU A 146 0.62 -7.95 -12.72
N ASP A 147 -0.05 -8.77 -13.52
CA ASP A 147 0.34 -10.16 -13.75
C ASP A 147 1.67 -10.27 -14.53
N GLU A 148 1.88 -9.41 -15.52
CA GLU A 148 3.13 -9.35 -16.28
C GLU A 148 4.30 -8.95 -15.40
N ILE A 149 4.11 -7.93 -14.54
CA ILE A 149 5.11 -7.49 -13.56
C ILE A 149 5.42 -8.63 -12.59
N LYS A 150 4.39 -9.27 -12.02
CA LYS A 150 4.53 -10.40 -11.09
C LYS A 150 5.32 -11.55 -11.72
N ASN A 151 4.92 -11.96 -12.94
CA ASN A 151 5.57 -13.08 -13.64
C ASN A 151 7.03 -12.78 -13.95
N SER A 152 7.35 -11.56 -14.36
CA SER A 152 8.72 -11.15 -14.68
C SER A 152 9.60 -11.09 -13.43
N LEU A 153 9.08 -10.55 -12.33
CA LEU A 153 9.81 -10.50 -11.06
C LEU A 153 10.01 -11.89 -10.44
N ASN A 154 9.03 -12.80 -10.53
CA ASN A 154 9.17 -14.18 -10.07
C ASN A 154 10.23 -14.96 -10.87
N LYS A 155 10.37 -14.68 -12.19
CA LYS A 155 11.45 -15.26 -12.99
C LYS A 155 12.82 -14.74 -12.58
N LYS A 156 12.91 -13.45 -12.23
CA LYS A 156 14.18 -12.82 -11.84
C LYS A 156 14.60 -13.17 -10.41
N PHE A 157 13.65 -13.34 -9.50
CA PHE A 157 13.86 -13.62 -8.08
C PHE A 157 13.14 -14.90 -7.63
N PRO A 158 13.49 -16.09 -8.17
CA PRO A 158 12.75 -17.33 -7.93
C PRO A 158 12.80 -17.79 -6.46
N GLN A 159 13.72 -17.26 -5.67
CA GLN A 159 13.86 -17.54 -4.23
C GLN A 159 12.92 -16.71 -3.35
N LEU A 160 12.24 -15.70 -3.90
CA LEU A 160 11.34 -14.83 -3.15
C LEU A 160 9.87 -15.15 -3.40
N VAL A 161 9.05 -15.01 -2.38
CA VAL A 161 7.59 -15.00 -2.52
C VAL A 161 7.15 -13.57 -2.83
N ILE A 162 6.69 -13.30 -4.06
CA ILE A 162 6.35 -11.95 -4.52
C ILE A 162 4.85 -11.83 -4.81
N PHE A 163 4.23 -10.86 -4.18
CA PHE A 163 2.85 -10.43 -4.46
C PHE A 163 2.87 -9.09 -5.17
N VAL A 164 2.08 -8.95 -6.22
CA VAL A 164 1.88 -7.69 -6.96
C VAL A 164 0.39 -7.45 -7.07
N GLU A 165 -0.06 -6.33 -6.55
CA GLU A 165 -1.47 -5.92 -6.50
C GLU A 165 -1.59 -4.43 -6.88
N SER A 166 -2.81 -3.91 -6.95
CA SER A 166 -3.03 -2.48 -7.13
C SER A 166 -2.56 -1.67 -5.92
N ASP A 167 -1.99 -0.48 -6.16
CA ASP A 167 -1.64 0.50 -5.12
C ASP A 167 -2.86 0.96 -4.29
N ALA A 168 -4.07 0.82 -4.83
CA ALA A 168 -5.31 1.04 -4.10
C ALA A 168 -5.41 0.17 -2.82
N LEU A 169 -4.78 -1.01 -2.82
CA LEU A 169 -4.75 -1.90 -1.67
C LEU A 169 -3.86 -1.34 -0.55
N ASN A 170 -2.77 -0.64 -0.89
CA ASN A 170 -1.92 0.03 0.09
C ASN A 170 -2.71 1.09 0.86
N ALA A 171 -3.48 1.90 0.12
CA ALA A 171 -4.35 2.91 0.71
C ALA A 171 -5.43 2.27 1.60
N PHE A 172 -6.09 1.22 1.12
CA PHE A 172 -7.11 0.49 1.86
C PHE A 172 -6.55 -0.06 3.19
N SER A 173 -5.39 -0.70 3.15
CA SER A 173 -4.78 -1.34 4.31
C SER A 173 -4.02 -0.38 5.24
N SER A 174 -3.94 0.93 4.89
CA SER A 174 -3.32 1.94 5.75
C SER A 174 -4.19 2.35 6.95
N ALA A 175 -5.48 1.99 6.95
CA ALA A 175 -6.42 2.22 8.03
C ALA A 175 -7.42 1.08 8.14
N ASP A 176 -8.14 1.03 9.26
CA ASP A 176 -9.28 0.14 9.42
C ASP A 176 -10.52 0.81 8.80
N ALA A 177 -10.88 0.40 7.58
CA ALA A 177 -11.96 0.97 6.79
C ALA A 177 -12.63 -0.08 5.90
N ASP A 178 -13.88 0.19 5.49
CA ASP A 178 -14.67 -0.68 4.61
C ASP A 178 -14.42 -0.37 3.13
N VAL A 179 -14.09 0.89 2.85
CA VAL A 179 -13.83 1.43 1.51
C VAL A 179 -12.58 2.31 1.55
N ALA A 180 -11.77 2.29 0.51
CA ALA A 180 -10.74 3.30 0.28
C ALA A 180 -11.15 4.20 -0.89
N LEU A 181 -10.97 5.51 -0.71
CA LEU A 181 -11.03 6.51 -1.75
C LEU A 181 -9.63 7.08 -1.97
N ILE A 182 -9.12 6.91 -3.17
CA ILE A 182 -7.84 7.47 -3.57
C ILE A 182 -8.08 8.60 -4.55
N CYS A 183 -7.68 9.82 -4.19
CA CYS A 183 -7.71 11.00 -5.04
C CYS A 183 -6.28 11.54 -5.21
N GLY A 184 -5.61 11.09 -6.26
CA GLY A 184 -4.29 11.52 -6.69
C GLY A 184 -4.33 12.13 -8.09
N THR A 185 -3.45 11.72 -8.98
CA THR A 185 -3.47 12.08 -10.40
C THR A 185 -4.75 11.60 -11.08
N GLY A 186 -5.26 10.40 -10.72
CA GLY A 186 -6.58 9.87 -11.00
C GLY A 186 -7.40 9.74 -9.72
N SER A 187 -8.62 9.17 -9.82
CA SER A 187 -9.44 8.83 -8.65
C SER A 187 -10.10 7.46 -8.79
N ILE A 188 -10.13 6.70 -7.69
CA ILE A 188 -10.69 5.35 -7.63
C ILE A 188 -11.20 5.05 -6.23
N LEU A 189 -12.28 4.27 -6.16
CA LEU A 189 -12.74 3.64 -4.92
C LEU A 189 -12.46 2.15 -4.93
N LEU A 190 -12.00 1.62 -3.82
CA LEU A 190 -11.76 0.21 -3.58
C LEU A 190 -12.61 -0.25 -2.40
N ARG A 191 -13.44 -1.28 -2.59
CA ARG A 191 -14.25 -1.90 -1.56
C ARG A 191 -13.86 -3.36 -1.39
N LYS A 192 -13.74 -3.82 -0.16
CA LYS A 192 -13.56 -5.25 0.14
C LYS A 192 -14.93 -5.93 0.25
N GLU A 193 -15.17 -6.95 -0.57
CA GLU A 193 -16.33 -7.82 -0.47
C GLU A 193 -15.87 -9.27 -0.28
N LYS A 194 -16.03 -9.77 0.96
CA LYS A 194 -15.50 -11.08 1.36
C LYS A 194 -13.99 -11.18 1.08
N GLU A 195 -13.60 -12.08 0.16
CA GLU A 195 -12.20 -12.30 -0.23
C GLU A 195 -11.80 -11.55 -1.52
N LYS A 196 -12.68 -10.67 -2.03
CA LYS A 196 -12.43 -9.92 -3.30
C LYS A 196 -12.46 -8.43 -3.06
N TYR A 197 -11.73 -7.72 -3.90
CA TYR A 197 -11.78 -6.26 -3.97
C TYR A 197 -12.55 -5.83 -5.21
N ILE A 198 -13.47 -4.90 -5.04
CA ILE A 198 -14.27 -4.31 -6.12
C ILE A 198 -13.82 -2.87 -6.27
N CYS A 199 -13.44 -2.51 -7.49
CA CYS A 199 -13.12 -1.14 -7.87
C CYS A 199 -14.33 -0.44 -8.47
N LYS A 200 -14.54 0.83 -8.12
CA LYS A 200 -15.49 1.73 -8.74
C LYS A 200 -14.80 3.04 -9.10
N GLY A 201 -15.13 3.59 -10.25
CA GLY A 201 -14.31 4.66 -10.85
C GLY A 201 -12.99 4.12 -11.40
N GLY A 202 -11.96 4.96 -11.49
CA GLY A 202 -10.66 4.54 -12.03
C GLY A 202 -10.68 4.24 -13.52
N TRP A 203 -11.61 4.82 -14.28
CA TRP A 203 -11.73 4.64 -15.73
C TRP A 203 -10.69 5.41 -16.53
N GLY A 204 -9.84 6.15 -15.83
CA GLY A 204 -8.78 6.93 -16.42
C GLY A 204 -9.18 8.38 -16.72
N HIS A 205 -8.17 9.22 -16.77
CA HIS A 205 -8.26 10.68 -16.84
C HIS A 205 -9.06 11.24 -18.04
N LYS A 206 -9.19 10.47 -19.16
CA LYS A 206 -9.87 10.94 -20.37
C LYS A 206 -11.39 10.92 -20.25
N ILE A 207 -11.94 10.00 -19.47
CA ILE A 207 -13.39 9.71 -19.46
C ILE A 207 -13.97 9.56 -18.05
N GLY A 208 -13.13 9.57 -17.01
CA GLY A 208 -13.51 9.33 -15.62
C GLY A 208 -12.72 10.16 -14.63
N ASP A 209 -12.50 9.57 -13.45
CA ASP A 209 -11.67 10.09 -12.37
C ASP A 209 -12.10 11.46 -11.81
N PRO A 210 -13.39 11.67 -11.41
CA PRO A 210 -13.82 12.92 -10.83
C PRO A 210 -13.02 13.28 -9.55
N ALA A 211 -12.86 14.57 -9.32
CA ALA A 211 -12.07 15.13 -8.20
C ALA A 211 -10.60 14.71 -8.19
N SER A 212 -10.06 14.18 -9.28
CA SER A 212 -8.64 13.92 -9.46
C SER A 212 -7.86 15.20 -9.76
N ALA A 213 -6.56 15.18 -9.51
CA ALA A 213 -5.69 16.29 -9.87
C ALA A 213 -5.70 16.58 -11.36
N TYR A 214 -5.83 15.55 -12.20
CA TYR A 214 -5.95 15.74 -13.64
C TYR A 214 -7.23 16.52 -14.00
N ASN A 215 -8.40 16.13 -13.45
CA ASN A 215 -9.66 16.81 -13.75
C ASN A 215 -9.65 18.27 -13.26
N PHE A 216 -9.17 18.52 -12.05
CA PHE A 216 -9.00 19.92 -11.60
C PHE A 216 -8.08 20.70 -12.52
N GLY A 217 -6.93 20.15 -12.91
CA GLY A 217 -6.00 20.79 -13.84
C GLY A 217 -6.60 21.02 -15.22
N LEU A 218 -7.43 20.10 -15.71
CA LEU A 218 -8.13 20.25 -16.98
C LEU A 218 -9.15 21.39 -16.92
N GLN A 219 -9.85 21.57 -15.79
CA GLN A 219 -10.78 22.71 -15.60
C GLN A 219 -10.04 24.06 -15.61
N VAL A 220 -8.82 24.13 -15.04
CA VAL A 220 -7.97 25.33 -15.12
C VAL A 220 -7.66 25.67 -16.58
N MET A 221 -7.27 24.69 -17.39
CA MET A 221 -6.98 24.91 -18.81
C MET A 221 -8.23 25.36 -19.58
N ARG A 222 -9.38 24.73 -19.32
CA ARG A 222 -10.67 25.12 -19.93
C ARG A 222 -11.05 26.54 -19.54
N ASN A 223 -10.88 26.93 -18.29
CA ASN A 223 -11.11 28.28 -17.82
C ASN A 223 -10.20 29.30 -18.55
N ALA A 224 -8.92 28.96 -18.73
CA ALA A 224 -7.96 29.84 -19.39
C ALA A 224 -8.32 30.06 -20.87
N PHE A 225 -8.74 29.04 -21.60
CA PHE A 225 -9.23 29.21 -22.99
C PHE A 225 -10.51 30.02 -23.05
N ALA A 226 -11.46 29.76 -22.13
CA ALA A 226 -12.68 30.52 -22.05
C ALA A 226 -12.40 32.03 -21.81
N TYR A 227 -11.43 32.34 -20.93
CA TYR A 227 -11.03 33.73 -20.68
C TYR A 227 -10.41 34.40 -21.94
N GLU A 228 -9.50 33.72 -22.64
CA GLU A 228 -8.90 34.20 -23.89
C GLU A 228 -9.96 34.44 -24.99
N ASP A 229 -11.00 33.60 -25.05
CA ASP A 229 -12.11 33.70 -26.00
C ASP A 229 -13.12 34.79 -25.57
N GLY A 230 -12.92 35.50 -24.49
CA GLY A 230 -13.84 36.52 -23.96
C GLY A 230 -15.12 35.97 -23.34
N LEU A 231 -15.13 34.69 -22.97
CA LEU A 231 -16.25 34.05 -22.27
C LEU A 231 -16.20 34.33 -20.78
N ASN A 232 -17.31 34.06 -20.08
CA ASN A 232 -17.38 34.19 -18.63
C ASN A 232 -16.50 33.13 -17.97
N ALA A 233 -15.38 33.57 -17.37
CA ALA A 233 -14.35 32.73 -16.77
C ALA A 233 -13.63 33.48 -15.64
N SER A 234 -12.82 32.78 -14.83
CA SER A 234 -12.02 33.38 -13.77
C SER A 234 -10.74 33.98 -14.33
N GLU A 235 -10.62 35.32 -14.21
CA GLU A 235 -9.38 36.04 -14.48
C GLU A 235 -8.26 35.60 -13.50
N LEU A 236 -8.60 35.35 -12.24
CA LEU A 236 -7.62 34.94 -11.24
C LEU A 236 -6.94 33.60 -11.61
N MET A 237 -7.73 32.58 -12.00
CA MET A 237 -7.16 31.30 -12.43
C MET A 237 -6.35 31.44 -13.73
N TYR A 238 -6.76 32.35 -14.64
CA TYR A 238 -6.01 32.65 -15.84
C TYR A 238 -4.62 33.22 -15.48
N VAL A 239 -4.57 34.26 -14.64
CA VAL A 239 -3.32 34.89 -14.21
C VAL A 239 -2.41 33.90 -13.50
N LEU A 240 -2.93 33.10 -12.57
CA LEU A 240 -2.15 32.07 -11.85
C LEU A 240 -1.59 30.99 -12.80
N LEU A 241 -2.30 30.67 -13.87
CA LEU A 241 -1.79 29.74 -14.87
C LEU A 241 -0.68 30.40 -15.71
N GLU A 242 -0.83 31.66 -16.15
CA GLU A 242 0.21 32.38 -16.88
C GLU A 242 1.51 32.53 -16.07
N GLU A 243 1.41 32.83 -14.77
CA GLU A 243 2.56 32.85 -13.87
C GLU A 243 3.31 31.52 -13.84
N LYS A 244 2.59 30.42 -13.98
CA LYS A 244 3.15 29.05 -13.89
C LYS A 244 3.76 28.55 -15.22
N ILE A 245 3.20 28.94 -16.36
CA ILE A 245 3.58 28.39 -17.68
C ILE A 245 3.99 29.45 -18.71
N GLY A 246 3.87 30.75 -18.39
CA GLY A 246 4.03 31.86 -19.33
C GLY A 246 2.75 32.17 -20.12
N PRO A 247 2.82 33.15 -21.07
CA PRO A 247 1.65 33.63 -21.79
C PRO A 247 0.85 32.53 -22.49
N ILE A 248 -0.45 32.47 -22.21
CA ILE A 248 -1.36 31.40 -22.68
C ILE A 248 -1.56 31.46 -24.19
N ARG A 249 -1.43 32.63 -24.83
CA ARG A 249 -1.49 32.77 -26.30
C ARG A 249 -0.49 31.90 -27.05
N ASN A 250 0.61 31.50 -26.38
CA ASN A 250 1.60 30.58 -26.91
C ASN A 250 1.25 29.09 -26.63
N MET A 251 0.07 28.78 -26.12
CA MET A 251 -0.32 27.39 -25.81
C MET A 251 -0.44 26.48 -27.04
N HIS A 252 -0.52 27.02 -28.25
CA HIS A 252 -0.32 26.20 -29.46
C HIS A 252 1.06 25.52 -29.46
N ASP A 253 2.05 26.15 -28.82
CA ASP A 253 3.39 25.63 -28.63
C ASP A 253 3.55 24.81 -27.35
N PHE A 254 2.52 24.76 -26.48
CA PHE A 254 2.55 23.96 -25.26
C PHE A 254 2.55 22.46 -25.59
N LYS A 255 3.77 21.93 -25.71
CA LYS A 255 4.04 20.57 -26.17
C LYS A 255 3.83 19.53 -25.05
N ASP A 256 4.05 19.94 -23.79
CA ASP A 256 3.96 19.04 -22.64
C ASP A 256 2.52 18.97 -22.12
N LYS A 257 1.66 18.21 -22.84
CA LYS A 257 0.30 17.88 -22.41
C LYS A 257 0.22 16.55 -21.68
N THR A 258 1.29 16.18 -21.00
CA THR A 258 1.30 14.94 -20.21
C THR A 258 0.29 14.99 -19.07
N VAL A 259 -0.21 13.83 -18.68
CA VAL A 259 -1.17 13.69 -17.58
C VAL A 259 -0.63 14.34 -16.30
N SER A 260 0.64 14.12 -15.99
CA SER A 260 1.30 14.69 -14.81
C SER A 260 1.37 16.22 -14.86
N LYS A 261 1.66 16.80 -16.04
CA LYS A 261 1.73 18.25 -16.19
C LYS A 261 0.36 18.90 -16.01
N ILE A 262 -0.68 18.36 -16.63
CA ILE A 262 -2.05 18.85 -16.48
C ILE A 262 -2.49 18.71 -15.01
N ALA A 263 -2.27 17.56 -14.39
CA ALA A 263 -2.57 17.34 -12.98
C ALA A 263 -1.89 18.36 -12.06
N SER A 264 -0.68 18.83 -12.42
CA SER A 264 0.06 19.84 -11.63
C SER A 264 -0.65 21.20 -11.56
N PHE A 265 -1.60 21.47 -12.44
CA PHE A 265 -2.41 22.69 -12.43
C PHE A 265 -3.55 22.66 -11.41
N ALA A 266 -3.88 21.51 -10.84
CA ALA A 266 -4.90 21.41 -9.79
C ALA A 266 -4.66 22.41 -8.65
N SER A 267 -3.40 22.67 -8.30
CA SER A 267 -3.04 23.64 -7.27
C SER A 267 -3.62 25.04 -7.50
N ILE A 268 -3.88 25.41 -8.75
CA ILE A 268 -4.45 26.72 -9.12
C ILE A 268 -5.91 26.82 -8.70
N VAL A 269 -6.72 25.76 -8.86
CA VAL A 269 -8.12 25.76 -8.39
C VAL A 269 -8.17 26.02 -6.89
N PHE A 270 -7.36 25.28 -6.13
CA PHE A 270 -7.35 25.41 -4.65
C PHE A 270 -6.76 26.75 -4.19
N ALA A 271 -5.77 27.31 -4.91
CA ALA A 271 -5.26 28.64 -4.63
C ALA A 271 -6.31 29.72 -4.90
N ALA A 272 -6.99 29.68 -6.05
CA ALA A 272 -8.06 30.62 -6.40
C ALA A 272 -9.25 30.49 -5.42
N TYR A 273 -9.64 29.28 -5.03
CA TYR A 273 -10.66 29.04 -4.00
C TYR A 273 -10.33 29.75 -2.69
N LYS A 274 -9.10 29.62 -2.19
CA LYS A 274 -8.62 30.27 -0.96
C LYS A 274 -8.67 31.80 -1.04
N LEU A 275 -8.61 32.35 -2.25
CA LEU A 275 -8.71 33.79 -2.51
C LEU A 275 -10.17 34.25 -2.80
N GLY A 276 -11.16 33.34 -2.63
CA GLY A 276 -12.58 33.65 -2.76
C GLY A 276 -13.14 33.62 -4.20
N ASP A 277 -12.42 32.98 -5.15
CA ASP A 277 -12.87 32.88 -6.53
C ASP A 277 -14.10 31.97 -6.66
N SER A 278 -15.19 32.48 -7.22
CA SER A 278 -16.46 31.76 -7.35
C SER A 278 -16.43 30.66 -8.41
N PHE A 279 -15.63 30.79 -9.47
CA PHE A 279 -15.44 29.73 -10.46
C PHE A 279 -14.68 28.55 -9.86
N ALA A 280 -13.63 28.82 -9.09
CA ALA A 280 -12.89 27.78 -8.39
C ALA A 280 -13.80 27.02 -7.40
N SER A 281 -14.66 27.73 -6.66
CA SER A 281 -15.68 27.12 -5.80
C SER A 281 -16.61 26.21 -6.59
N SER A 282 -17.15 26.69 -7.70
CA SER A 282 -18.05 25.92 -8.58
C SER A 282 -17.38 24.67 -9.17
N ILE A 283 -16.10 24.74 -9.52
CA ILE A 283 -15.32 23.58 -9.99
C ILE A 283 -15.21 22.54 -8.89
N ILE A 284 -14.84 22.95 -7.68
CA ILE A 284 -14.71 22.01 -6.55
C ILE A 284 -16.06 21.36 -6.25
N ASP A 285 -17.14 22.13 -6.16
CA ASP A 285 -18.48 21.63 -5.87
C ASP A 285 -18.95 20.62 -6.93
N CYS A 286 -18.69 20.90 -8.21
CA CYS A 286 -19.04 19.99 -9.32
C CYS A 286 -18.26 18.67 -9.24
N GLU A 287 -16.96 18.72 -9.10
CA GLU A 287 -16.10 17.54 -9.04
C GLU A 287 -16.39 16.67 -7.79
N ILE A 288 -16.65 17.30 -6.65
CA ILE A 288 -17.04 16.61 -5.41
C ILE A 288 -18.44 16.01 -5.54
N CYS A 289 -19.39 16.69 -6.20
CA CYS A 289 -20.72 16.16 -6.47
C CYS A 289 -20.63 14.86 -7.31
N GLU A 290 -19.86 14.87 -8.40
CA GLU A 290 -19.66 13.68 -9.23
C GLU A 290 -19.00 12.53 -8.45
N LEU A 291 -17.97 12.82 -7.65
CA LEU A 291 -17.33 11.83 -6.81
C LEU A 291 -18.29 11.24 -5.77
N SER A 292 -19.14 12.09 -5.16
CA SER A 292 -20.14 11.68 -4.17
C SER A 292 -21.17 10.70 -4.73
N LYS A 293 -21.52 10.79 -6.02
CA LYS A 293 -22.38 9.80 -6.68
C LYS A 293 -21.72 8.41 -6.71
N ILE A 294 -20.42 8.35 -7.00
CA ILE A 294 -19.68 7.10 -7.00
C ILE A 294 -19.55 6.53 -5.57
N ILE A 295 -19.30 7.39 -4.58
CA ILE A 295 -19.28 6.99 -3.17
C ILE A 295 -20.61 6.33 -2.76
N ARG A 296 -21.76 6.94 -3.10
CA ARG A 296 -23.09 6.42 -2.75
C ARG A 296 -23.41 5.04 -3.36
N VAL A 297 -22.83 4.70 -4.50
CA VAL A 297 -23.02 3.38 -5.13
C VAL A 297 -21.94 2.37 -4.71
N THR A 298 -20.92 2.81 -3.97
CA THR A 298 -19.81 1.97 -3.52
C THR A 298 -19.91 1.63 -2.05
N ALA A 299 -20.17 2.62 -1.21
CA ALA A 299 -20.28 2.47 0.25
C ALA A 299 -21.73 2.29 0.69
N ASN A 300 -21.94 1.55 1.79
CA ASN A 300 -23.21 1.52 2.49
C ASN A 300 -23.27 2.61 3.58
N MET A 301 -24.49 2.87 4.05
CA MET A 301 -24.68 3.85 5.14
C MET A 301 -23.91 3.42 6.40
N GLY A 302 -23.20 4.37 7.00
CA GLY A 302 -22.42 4.18 8.22
C GLY A 302 -21.03 3.58 8.03
N GLU A 303 -20.67 3.16 6.80
CA GLU A 303 -19.36 2.62 6.53
C GLU A 303 -18.24 3.65 6.63
N ARG A 304 -17.05 3.16 6.93
CA ARG A 304 -15.83 3.96 7.05
C ARG A 304 -15.09 3.98 5.72
N ILE A 305 -14.77 5.19 5.25
CA ILE A 305 -14.02 5.42 4.02
C ILE A 305 -12.66 6.02 4.37
N VAL A 306 -11.56 5.31 4.12
CA VAL A 306 -10.23 5.90 4.22
C VAL A 306 -9.94 6.76 3.00
N LEU A 307 -9.48 7.98 3.25
CA LEU A 307 -9.15 8.98 2.23
C LEU A 307 -7.64 9.05 2.02
N CYS A 308 -7.18 8.84 0.79
CA CYS A 308 -5.77 8.83 0.43
C CYS A 308 -5.52 9.60 -0.87
N GLY A 309 -4.24 9.86 -1.16
CA GLY A 309 -3.77 10.48 -2.40
C GLY A 309 -3.50 11.97 -2.30
N GLY A 310 -2.75 12.49 -3.27
CA GLY A 310 -2.17 13.83 -3.20
C GLY A 310 -3.20 14.97 -3.08
N ILE A 311 -4.41 14.82 -3.64
CA ILE A 311 -5.47 15.82 -3.45
C ILE A 311 -5.90 15.88 -1.98
N ILE A 312 -6.05 14.73 -1.34
CA ILE A 312 -6.41 14.66 0.07
C ILE A 312 -5.26 15.17 0.95
N GLU A 313 -4.03 14.72 0.69
CA GLU A 313 -2.84 15.10 1.46
C GLU A 313 -2.64 16.62 1.51
N HIS A 314 -2.87 17.32 0.38
CA HIS A 314 -2.57 18.75 0.24
C HIS A 314 -3.78 19.68 0.45
N TYR A 315 -5.01 19.18 0.28
CA TYR A 315 -6.22 20.02 0.25
C TYR A 315 -7.36 19.47 1.09
N LYS A 316 -7.07 18.60 2.08
CA LYS A 316 -8.08 17.99 2.96
C LYS A 316 -8.97 19.02 3.66
N GLU A 317 -8.44 20.19 4.01
CA GLU A 317 -9.19 21.27 4.67
C GLU A 317 -10.30 21.84 3.78
N ILE A 318 -10.26 21.58 2.48
CA ILE A 318 -11.27 22.01 1.49
C ILE A 318 -12.11 20.81 1.06
N VAL A 319 -11.46 19.71 0.71
CA VAL A 319 -12.09 18.54 0.11
C VAL A 319 -12.95 17.77 1.13
N LEU A 320 -12.46 17.59 2.35
CA LEU A 320 -13.19 16.83 3.37
C LEU A 320 -14.51 17.52 3.76
N PRO A 321 -14.54 18.83 4.12
CA PRO A 321 -15.81 19.52 4.38
C PRO A 321 -16.77 19.51 3.17
N ALA A 322 -16.26 19.60 1.95
CA ALA A 322 -17.10 19.54 0.75
C ALA A 322 -17.73 18.14 0.57
N LEU A 323 -17.00 17.06 0.83
CA LEU A 323 -17.53 15.69 0.84
C LEU A 323 -18.56 15.48 1.96
N GLU A 324 -18.25 15.95 3.17
CA GLU A 324 -19.16 15.88 4.33
C GLU A 324 -20.46 16.65 4.07
N ASN A 325 -20.38 17.80 3.44
CA ASN A 325 -21.57 18.59 3.04
C ASN A 325 -22.45 17.86 2.03
N GLN A 326 -21.86 17.14 1.08
CA GLN A 326 -22.58 16.37 0.05
C GLN A 326 -23.17 15.05 0.58
N LEU A 327 -22.51 14.41 1.52
CA LEU A 327 -22.84 13.05 1.96
C LEU A 327 -23.48 13.02 3.35
N GLY A 328 -23.28 14.06 4.17
CA GLY A 328 -23.79 14.12 5.53
C GLY A 328 -23.30 12.91 6.36
N GLU A 329 -24.20 12.32 7.12
CA GLU A 329 -23.94 11.14 7.96
C GLU A 329 -23.96 9.81 7.16
N TYR A 330 -23.99 9.87 5.82
CA TYR A 330 -24.08 8.66 5.00
C TYR A 330 -22.88 7.75 5.18
N VAL A 331 -21.66 8.33 5.31
CA VAL A 331 -20.40 7.62 5.54
C VAL A 331 -19.54 8.33 6.57
N ASN A 332 -18.56 7.60 7.12
CA ASN A 332 -17.58 8.14 8.06
C ASN A 332 -16.20 8.22 7.41
N PHE A 333 -15.68 9.41 7.21
CA PHE A 333 -14.35 9.58 6.63
C PHE A 333 -13.24 9.37 7.66
N VAL A 334 -12.20 8.65 7.24
CA VAL A 334 -11.01 8.34 8.05
C VAL A 334 -9.77 8.80 7.29
N LEU A 335 -8.91 9.52 7.97
CA LEU A 335 -7.58 9.85 7.45
C LEU A 335 -6.56 8.85 8.01
N PRO A 336 -5.71 8.23 7.17
CA PRO A 336 -4.70 7.31 7.64
C PRO A 336 -3.67 8.08 8.48
N LYS A 337 -3.24 7.46 9.59
CA LYS A 337 -2.17 8.02 10.43
C LYS A 337 -0.80 7.84 9.79
N LEU A 338 -0.66 6.78 8.99
CA LEU A 338 0.57 6.37 8.34
C LEU A 338 0.39 6.37 6.81
N PRO A 339 1.46 6.59 6.06
CA PRO A 339 1.41 6.62 4.60
C PRO A 339 1.11 5.25 3.99
N PRO A 340 0.78 5.18 2.68
CA PRO A 340 0.43 3.93 2.00
C PRO A 340 1.48 2.81 2.10
N ILE A 341 2.76 3.14 2.29
CA ILE A 341 3.82 2.14 2.51
C ILE A 341 3.57 1.27 3.76
N TYR A 342 2.91 1.81 4.79
CA TYR A 342 2.46 1.04 5.95
C TYR A 342 1.37 0.02 5.55
N GLY A 343 0.42 0.45 4.71
CA GLY A 343 -0.59 -0.47 4.17
C GLY A 343 0.04 -1.59 3.33
N ALA A 344 1.04 -1.27 2.50
CA ALA A 344 1.81 -2.27 1.76
C ALA A 344 2.53 -3.26 2.70
N ALA A 345 3.07 -2.79 3.83
CA ALA A 345 3.69 -3.66 4.84
C ALA A 345 2.65 -4.59 5.50
N ARG A 346 1.47 -4.08 5.85
CA ARG A 346 0.36 -4.90 6.38
C ARG A 346 -0.09 -5.96 5.37
N GLU A 347 -0.23 -5.59 4.10
CA GLU A 347 -0.59 -6.54 3.04
C GLU A 347 0.48 -7.62 2.85
N CYS A 348 1.77 -7.26 2.91
CA CYS A 348 2.86 -8.23 2.87
C CYS A 348 2.71 -9.28 3.98
N MET A 349 2.46 -8.84 5.21
CA MET A 349 2.22 -9.70 6.36
C MET A 349 0.98 -10.60 6.13
N CYS A 350 -0.13 -10.00 5.74
CA CYS A 350 -1.40 -10.69 5.50
C CYS A 350 -1.27 -11.79 4.44
N LYS A 351 -0.67 -11.47 3.29
CA LYS A 351 -0.47 -12.41 2.17
C LYS A 351 0.46 -13.58 2.53
N LEU A 352 1.36 -13.39 3.48
CA LEU A 352 2.25 -14.43 4.01
C LEU A 352 1.66 -15.21 5.20
N GLY A 353 0.44 -14.88 5.61
CA GLY A 353 -0.21 -15.50 6.78
C GLY A 353 0.42 -15.13 8.12
N ILE A 354 1.18 -14.02 8.16
CA ILE A 354 1.80 -13.49 9.36
C ILE A 354 0.80 -12.54 10.03
N LYS A 355 0.49 -12.77 11.30
CA LYS A 355 -0.38 -11.87 12.05
C LYS A 355 0.38 -10.57 12.37
N CYS A 356 -0.23 -9.43 12.07
CA CYS A 356 0.18 -8.17 12.67
C CYS A 356 -0.22 -8.20 14.15
N ASP A 357 0.74 -8.11 15.05
CA ASP A 357 0.47 -7.96 16.47
C ASP A 357 0.03 -6.51 16.81
N GLU A 358 -0.47 -6.31 18.03
CA GLU A 358 -0.93 -4.98 18.48
C GLU A 358 0.21 -3.94 18.53
N GLY A 359 1.47 -4.38 18.57
CA GLY A 359 2.67 -3.52 18.59
C GLY A 359 3.14 -3.06 17.23
N PHE A 360 2.79 -3.79 16.16
CA PHE A 360 3.33 -3.55 14.81
C PHE A 360 3.13 -2.10 14.34
N GLU A 361 1.90 -1.57 14.46
CA GLU A 361 1.60 -0.19 14.04
C GLU A 361 2.45 0.83 14.78
N SER A 362 2.54 0.70 16.11
CA SER A 362 3.26 1.67 16.95
C SER A 362 4.77 1.66 16.70
N VAL A 363 5.35 0.48 16.46
CA VAL A 363 6.78 0.32 16.13
C VAL A 363 7.07 0.91 14.75
N PHE A 364 6.25 0.56 13.74
CA PHE A 364 6.40 1.08 12.39
C PHE A 364 6.25 2.61 12.36
N GLU A 365 5.26 3.15 13.05
CA GLU A 365 5.02 4.61 13.16
C GLU A 365 6.21 5.34 13.76
N LYS A 366 6.75 4.81 14.87
CA LYS A 366 7.90 5.38 15.56
C LYS A 366 9.13 5.44 14.65
N ASP A 367 9.45 4.32 14.00
CA ASP A 367 10.62 4.24 13.13
C ASP A 367 10.44 5.11 11.88
N TYR A 368 9.23 5.14 11.30
CA TYR A 368 8.92 5.98 10.14
C TYR A 368 9.08 7.48 10.45
N LYS A 369 8.57 7.94 11.60
CA LYS A 369 8.72 9.34 12.04
C LYS A 369 10.19 9.71 12.30
N ALA A 370 10.96 8.80 12.88
CA ALA A 370 12.39 9.01 13.10
C ALA A 370 13.16 9.19 11.77
N LEU A 371 12.82 8.39 10.74
CA LEU A 371 13.42 8.52 9.41
C LEU A 371 13.08 9.85 8.73
N LEU A 372 11.84 10.33 8.86
CA LEU A 372 11.44 11.62 8.30
C LEU A 372 12.18 12.79 8.96
N SER A 373 12.46 12.72 10.24
CA SER A 373 13.20 13.77 10.96
C SER A 373 14.67 13.88 10.55
N THR A 374 15.28 12.76 10.12
CA THR A 374 16.67 12.72 9.62
C THR A 374 16.83 13.23 8.19
N ILE A 375 15.76 13.26 7.39
CA ILE A 375 15.79 13.76 5.99
C ILE A 375 15.59 15.29 5.95
N ASN A 376 14.96 15.87 6.97
CA ASN A 376 14.66 17.32 7.04
C ASN A 376 15.75 18.14 7.78
N ASN A 377 16.80 17.50 8.28
CA ASN A 377 18.01 18.11 8.83
C ASN A 377 19.18 17.93 7.84
#